data_0f1ca8aad7fd41d5bfaba82c15db8878
#
_entry.id   0f1ca8aad7fd41d5bfaba82c15db8878
#
_cell.length_a   1.000
_cell.length_b   1.000
_cell.length_c   1.000
_cell.angle_alpha   90.00
_cell.angle_beta   90.00
_cell.angle_gamma   90.00
#
_symmetry.space_group_name_H-M   'P 1'
#
loop_
_entity.id
_entity.type
_entity.pdbx_description
1 polymer ?
#
loop_
_entity_poly.entity_id
_entity_poly.type
_entity_poly.pdbx_seq_one_letter_code
_entity_poly.pdbx_strand_id
1 'polypeptide(L)'
;MAARKAAKKKPARRAKPATKQKRAASLAPKPVKTGKGATPLEIARDFVALIRAGKSDEVEKKWLAPGIESVEGVGASMAWSGKKAVLAKYRGWEADHEIHSMTVGGPWVGATGFALRFGVDVTQLSTGQRTQMEEIAVYTVRNGKVVREEFHFALPG
;
A
#
# COMPACT_ATOMS: atom_id res chain seq x y z
N MET A 1 89.18 8.79 1.26
CA MET A 1 88.20 7.69 1.52
C MET A 1 87.25 8.15 2.59
N ALA A 2 86.03 8.49 2.25
CA ALA A 2 85.01 9.00 3.16
C ALA A 2 83.84 8.02 3.26
N ALA A 3 83.65 7.44 4.45
CA ALA A 3 82.58 6.49 4.71
C ALA A 3 81.28 7.23 5.00
N ARG A 4 80.23 7.01 4.21
CA ARG A 4 78.91 7.53 4.44
C ARG A 4 78.15 6.69 5.49
N LYS A 5 77.77 7.35 6.62
CA LYS A 5 76.83 6.77 7.62
C LYS A 5 75.43 6.64 7.07
N ALA A 6 74.87 5.44 7.12
CA ALA A 6 73.48 5.16 6.77
C ALA A 6 72.58 5.54 7.96
N ALA A 7 71.57 6.37 7.68
CA ALA A 7 70.54 6.77 8.66
C ALA A 7 69.45 5.66 8.73
N LYS A 8 69.20 5.13 9.96
CA LYS A 8 68.14 4.18 10.26
C LYS A 8 66.77 4.91 10.28
N LYS A 9 65.88 4.57 9.36
CA LYS A 9 64.48 4.99 9.37
C LYS A 9 63.73 4.26 10.50
N LYS A 10 63.07 5.03 11.36
CA LYS A 10 62.11 4.51 12.37
C LYS A 10 60.86 3.94 11.67
N PRO A 11 60.27 2.83 12.15
CA PRO A 11 59.05 2.29 11.59
C PRO A 11 57.84 3.16 11.97
N ALA A 12 56.97 3.41 10.98
CA ALA A 12 55.74 4.16 11.16
C ALA A 12 54.75 3.43 12.10
N ARG A 13 54.21 4.17 13.04
CA ARG A 13 53.22 3.72 14.00
C ARG A 13 51.92 3.41 13.30
N ARG A 14 51.54 2.13 13.24
CA ARG A 14 50.31 1.63 12.65
C ARG A 14 49.09 2.18 13.44
N ALA A 15 48.29 3.02 12.79
CA ALA A 15 47.05 3.55 13.36
C ALA A 15 46.06 2.41 13.64
N LYS A 16 45.49 2.37 14.85
CA LYS A 16 44.42 1.44 15.19
C LYS A 16 43.15 1.81 14.41
N PRO A 17 42.39 0.83 13.84
CA PRO A 17 41.15 1.15 13.20
C PRO A 17 40.12 1.68 14.21
N ALA A 18 39.53 2.82 13.89
CA ALA A 18 38.52 3.47 14.71
C ALA A 18 37.26 2.61 14.81
N THR A 19 36.84 2.36 16.02
CA THR A 19 35.59 1.68 16.38
C THR A 19 34.40 2.49 15.88
N LYS A 20 33.88 2.12 14.70
CA LYS A 20 32.59 2.64 14.17
C LYS A 20 31.68 1.48 13.92
N GLN A 21 30.66 1.30 14.75
CA GLN A 21 29.38 0.68 14.33
C GLN A 21 28.40 0.41 15.48
N LYS A 22 28.25 1.33 16.43
CA LYS A 22 27.15 1.23 17.41
C LYS A 22 26.04 2.28 17.25
N ARG A 23 26.13 3.17 16.26
CA ARG A 23 25.13 4.26 16.09
C ARG A 23 24.01 3.97 15.08
N ALA A 24 24.15 2.98 14.21
CA ALA A 24 23.14 2.68 13.19
C ALA A 24 21.92 1.92 13.71
N ALA A 25 22.05 1.16 14.80
CA ALA A 25 20.96 0.34 15.34
C ALA A 25 19.86 1.14 16.06
N SER A 26 20.13 2.39 16.47
CA SER A 26 19.15 3.20 17.22
C SER A 26 18.18 4.01 16.34
N LEU A 27 18.42 4.08 15.02
CA LEU A 27 17.61 4.84 14.08
C LEU A 27 16.65 3.95 13.25
N ALA A 28 16.67 2.64 13.44
CA ALA A 28 15.73 1.76 12.79
C ALA A 28 14.30 2.03 13.33
N PRO A 29 13.30 2.25 12.47
CA PRO A 29 11.93 2.44 12.91
C PRO A 29 11.44 1.19 13.66
N LYS A 30 10.73 1.41 14.76
CA LYS A 30 10.13 0.31 15.52
C LYS A 30 8.98 -0.28 14.68
N PRO A 31 8.80 -1.61 14.65
CA PRO A 31 7.68 -2.22 13.95
C PRO A 31 6.35 -1.74 14.56
N VAL A 32 5.44 -1.32 13.69
CA VAL A 32 4.08 -0.94 14.06
C VAL A 32 3.26 -2.22 14.26
N LYS A 33 2.60 -2.34 15.42
CA LYS A 33 1.71 -3.46 15.71
C LYS A 33 0.35 -3.19 15.08
N THR A 34 -0.09 -4.05 14.17
CA THR A 34 -1.43 -3.97 13.52
C THR A 34 -2.56 -4.60 14.35
N GLY A 35 -2.24 -5.10 15.54
CA GLY A 35 -3.19 -5.79 16.42
C GLY A 35 -3.21 -7.30 16.20
N LYS A 36 -4.29 -7.96 16.67
CA LYS A 36 -4.52 -9.40 16.49
C LYS A 36 -5.18 -9.67 15.14
N GLY A 37 -5.00 -10.89 14.60
CA GLY A 37 -5.64 -11.34 13.37
C GLY A 37 -4.67 -11.40 12.17
N ALA A 38 -5.24 -11.52 10.97
CA ALA A 38 -4.47 -11.63 9.75
C ALA A 38 -3.61 -10.38 9.48
N THR A 39 -2.42 -10.59 8.98
CA THR A 39 -1.48 -9.53 8.62
C THR A 39 -1.91 -8.81 7.33
N PRO A 40 -1.42 -7.57 7.07
CA PRO A 40 -1.68 -6.90 5.80
C PRO A 40 -1.28 -7.72 4.57
N LEU A 41 -0.20 -8.51 4.66
CA LEU A 41 0.25 -9.37 3.56
C LEU A 41 -0.72 -10.52 3.27
N GLU A 42 -1.21 -11.18 4.31
CA GLU A 42 -2.18 -12.27 4.17
C GLU A 42 -3.49 -11.75 3.58
N ILE A 43 -3.99 -10.63 4.11
CA ILE A 43 -5.21 -9.99 3.60
C ILE A 43 -5.02 -9.58 2.13
N ALA A 44 -3.93 -8.87 1.81
CA ALA A 44 -3.69 -8.36 0.47
C ALA A 44 -3.59 -9.47 -0.59
N ARG A 45 -2.94 -10.59 -0.27
CA ARG A 45 -2.84 -11.74 -1.19
C ARG A 45 -4.20 -12.37 -1.49
N ASP A 46 -4.98 -12.61 -0.46
CA ASP A 46 -6.31 -13.18 -0.60
C ASP A 46 -7.28 -12.21 -1.29
N PHE A 47 -7.21 -10.92 -0.93
CA PHE A 47 -7.99 -9.85 -1.54
C PHE A 47 -7.77 -9.80 -3.06
N VAL A 48 -6.51 -9.76 -3.51
CA VAL A 48 -6.18 -9.76 -4.95
C VAL A 48 -6.63 -11.04 -5.64
N ALA A 49 -6.47 -12.19 -5.00
CA ALA A 49 -6.90 -13.47 -5.56
C ALA A 49 -8.43 -13.50 -5.76
N LEU A 50 -9.20 -13.03 -4.80
CA LEU A 50 -10.65 -12.95 -4.87
C LEU A 50 -11.12 -11.96 -5.94
N ILE A 51 -10.54 -10.76 -6.01
CA ILE A 51 -10.88 -9.77 -7.05
C ILE A 51 -10.61 -10.34 -8.44
N ARG A 52 -9.45 -10.96 -8.67
CA ARG A 52 -9.12 -11.59 -9.96
C ARG A 52 -10.03 -12.75 -10.34
N ALA A 53 -10.64 -13.39 -9.35
CA ALA A 53 -11.63 -14.45 -9.54
C ALA A 53 -13.07 -13.91 -9.74
N GLY A 54 -13.27 -12.58 -9.75
CA GLY A 54 -14.60 -11.96 -9.84
C GLY A 54 -15.45 -12.13 -8.58
N LYS A 55 -14.80 -12.31 -7.41
CA LYS A 55 -15.44 -12.59 -6.13
C LYS A 55 -15.36 -11.43 -5.16
N SER A 56 -15.71 -10.23 -5.61
CA SER A 56 -15.67 -9.00 -4.81
C SER A 56 -16.53 -9.11 -3.54
N ASP A 57 -17.68 -9.78 -3.64
CA ASP A 57 -18.57 -10.00 -2.49
C ASP A 57 -17.94 -10.86 -1.38
N GLU A 58 -17.04 -11.80 -1.73
CA GLU A 58 -16.27 -12.55 -0.74
C GLU A 58 -15.25 -11.67 -0.03
N VAL A 59 -14.59 -10.74 -0.74
CA VAL A 59 -13.72 -9.72 -0.15
C VAL A 59 -14.49 -8.89 0.87
N GLU A 60 -15.65 -8.38 0.48
CA GLU A 60 -16.52 -7.57 1.33
C GLU A 60 -16.90 -8.30 2.62
N LYS A 61 -17.32 -9.56 2.50
CA LYS A 61 -17.74 -10.39 3.64
C LYS A 61 -16.56 -10.70 4.57
N LYS A 62 -15.44 -11.08 3.98
CA LYS A 62 -14.29 -11.63 4.70
C LYS A 62 -13.42 -10.55 5.33
N TRP A 63 -13.14 -9.46 4.61
CA TRP A 63 -12.09 -8.54 4.97
C TRP A 63 -12.56 -7.17 5.46
N LEU A 64 -13.69 -6.64 5.01
CA LEU A 64 -14.14 -5.33 5.45
C LEU A 64 -14.67 -5.35 6.89
N ALA A 65 -14.15 -4.43 7.72
CA ALA A 65 -14.61 -4.24 9.09
C ALA A 65 -16.05 -3.68 9.12
N PRO A 66 -16.86 -3.94 10.17
CA PRO A 66 -18.19 -3.34 10.30
C PRO A 66 -18.19 -1.81 10.28
N GLY A 67 -17.16 -1.19 10.86
CA GLY A 67 -17.00 0.27 10.92
C GLY A 67 -16.00 0.82 9.88
N ILE A 68 -15.84 0.16 8.73
CA ILE A 68 -14.95 0.64 7.66
C ILE A 68 -15.32 2.04 7.21
N GLU A 69 -14.30 2.84 6.91
CA GLU A 69 -14.43 4.13 6.23
C GLU A 69 -13.95 4.01 4.78
N SER A 70 -14.68 4.64 3.85
CA SER A 70 -14.28 4.78 2.46
C SER A 70 -14.21 6.25 2.11
N VAL A 71 -13.11 6.69 1.49
CA VAL A 71 -12.92 8.09 1.10
C VAL A 71 -12.44 8.18 -0.34
N GLU A 72 -12.94 9.21 -1.04
CA GLU A 72 -12.61 9.51 -2.43
C GLU A 72 -12.54 11.02 -2.65
N GLY A 73 -11.93 11.39 -3.78
CA GLY A 73 -11.85 12.78 -4.21
C GLY A 73 -10.76 13.59 -3.53
N VAL A 74 -10.55 14.78 -4.04
CA VAL A 74 -9.53 15.71 -3.55
C VAL A 74 -9.90 16.19 -2.15
N GLY A 75 -8.98 16.00 -1.20
CA GLY A 75 -9.21 16.37 0.19
C GLY A 75 -10.26 15.51 0.90
N ALA A 76 -10.49 14.26 0.44
CA ALA A 76 -11.53 13.37 0.95
C ALA A 76 -12.93 14.01 0.86
N SER A 77 -13.23 14.63 -0.29
CA SER A 77 -14.49 15.36 -0.53
C SER A 77 -15.72 14.45 -0.51
N MET A 78 -15.55 13.15 -0.70
CA MET A 78 -16.59 12.13 -0.57
C MET A 78 -16.17 11.11 0.49
N ALA A 79 -17.03 10.85 1.47
CA ALA A 79 -16.74 9.91 2.54
C ALA A 79 -17.99 9.12 2.96
N TRP A 80 -17.79 7.82 3.18
CA TRP A 80 -18.79 6.89 3.68
C TRP A 80 -18.28 6.21 4.94
N SER A 81 -19.12 6.06 5.93
CA SER A 81 -18.76 5.41 7.19
C SER A 81 -19.70 4.25 7.50
N GLY A 82 -19.11 3.13 7.89
CA GLY A 82 -19.79 1.88 8.18
C GLY A 82 -20.01 1.01 6.94
N LYS A 83 -19.88 -0.31 7.14
CA LYS A 83 -19.92 -1.30 6.04
C LYS A 83 -21.16 -1.19 5.17
N LYS A 84 -22.35 -0.91 5.78
CA LYS A 84 -23.59 -0.76 5.02
C LYS A 84 -23.52 0.39 4.02
N ALA A 85 -22.99 1.55 4.43
CA ALA A 85 -22.84 2.72 3.56
C ALA A 85 -21.82 2.49 2.44
N VAL A 86 -20.68 1.88 2.78
CA VAL A 86 -19.64 1.53 1.81
C VAL A 86 -20.15 0.53 0.78
N LEU A 87 -20.88 -0.50 1.19
CA LEU A 87 -21.47 -1.45 0.24
C LEU A 87 -22.55 -0.80 -0.64
N ALA A 88 -23.34 0.13 -0.09
CA ALA A 88 -24.33 0.88 -0.89
C ALA A 88 -23.63 1.75 -1.97
N LYS A 89 -22.48 2.35 -1.64
CA LYS A 89 -21.62 3.06 -2.61
C LYS A 89 -21.21 2.13 -3.77
N TYR A 90 -20.69 0.94 -3.45
CA TYR A 90 -20.27 -0.03 -4.49
C TYR A 90 -21.42 -0.43 -5.39
N ARG A 91 -22.58 -0.79 -4.81
CA ARG A 91 -23.77 -1.18 -5.58
C ARG A 91 -24.30 -0.03 -6.44
N GLY A 92 -24.24 1.21 -5.96
CA GLY A 92 -24.63 2.39 -6.74
C GLY A 92 -23.72 2.61 -7.94
N TRP A 93 -22.41 2.44 -7.75
CA TRP A 93 -21.46 2.53 -8.85
C TRP A 93 -21.66 1.40 -9.87
N GLU A 94 -21.75 0.15 -9.41
CA GLU A 94 -21.98 -1.03 -10.25
C GLU A 94 -23.29 -0.91 -11.06
N ALA A 95 -24.34 -0.32 -10.47
CA ALA A 95 -25.63 -0.15 -11.13
C ALA A 95 -25.62 0.88 -12.28
N ASP A 96 -24.68 1.85 -12.25
CA ASP A 96 -24.52 2.87 -13.29
C ASP A 96 -23.39 2.56 -14.29
N HIS A 97 -22.66 1.43 -14.11
CA HIS A 97 -21.50 1.13 -14.95
C HIS A 97 -21.52 -0.30 -15.49
N GLU A 98 -21.35 -0.43 -16.78
CA GLU A 98 -21.04 -1.69 -17.45
C GLU A 98 -19.53 -1.86 -17.50
N ILE A 99 -19.00 -2.88 -16.80
CA ILE A 99 -17.56 -3.17 -16.75
C ILE A 99 -17.20 -4.09 -17.91
N HIS A 100 -16.40 -3.61 -18.86
CA HIS A 100 -15.91 -4.41 -20.00
C HIS A 100 -14.64 -5.18 -19.63
N SER A 101 -13.76 -4.57 -18.86
CA SER A 101 -12.56 -5.25 -18.31
C SER A 101 -12.07 -4.57 -17.02
N MET A 102 -11.42 -5.36 -16.18
CA MET A 102 -10.76 -4.87 -14.97
C MET A 102 -9.41 -5.55 -14.81
N THR A 103 -8.39 -4.76 -14.45
CA THR A 103 -7.05 -5.24 -14.10
C THR A 103 -6.71 -4.83 -12.68
N VAL A 104 -5.94 -5.68 -11.97
CA VAL A 104 -5.47 -5.41 -10.61
C VAL A 104 -3.96 -5.59 -10.55
N GLY A 105 -3.25 -4.51 -10.27
CA GLY A 105 -1.82 -4.46 -10.00
C GLY A 105 -1.52 -4.46 -8.50
N GLY A 106 -0.32 -4.88 -8.13
CA GLY A 106 0.10 -5.04 -6.74
C GLY A 106 -0.06 -6.49 -6.24
N PRO A 107 -0.16 -6.71 -4.89
CA PRO A 107 -0.24 -5.69 -3.85
C PRO A 107 1.13 -5.09 -3.48
N TRP A 108 1.17 -3.80 -3.14
CA TRP A 108 2.28 -3.16 -2.42
C TRP A 108 1.94 -3.11 -0.95
N VAL A 109 2.68 -3.87 -0.14
CA VAL A 109 2.32 -4.13 1.24
C VAL A 109 3.23 -3.36 2.20
N GLY A 110 2.63 -2.60 3.11
CA GLY A 110 3.26 -1.90 4.21
C GLY A 110 2.96 -2.55 5.57
N ALA A 111 3.48 -1.93 6.63
CA ALA A 111 3.33 -2.44 8.00
C ALA A 111 1.87 -2.38 8.51
N THR A 112 1.08 -1.43 8.01
CA THR A 112 -0.28 -1.15 8.51
C THR A 112 -1.36 -1.31 7.44
N GLY A 113 -1.00 -1.75 6.23
CA GLY A 113 -1.94 -1.85 5.12
C GLY A 113 -1.27 -2.21 3.82
N PHE A 114 -1.99 -2.01 2.73
CA PHE A 114 -1.49 -2.28 1.38
C PHE A 114 -2.15 -1.34 0.37
N ALA A 115 -1.53 -1.25 -0.81
CA ALA A 115 -2.09 -0.53 -1.95
C ALA A 115 -2.29 -1.48 -3.13
N LEU A 116 -3.32 -1.18 -3.93
CA LEU A 116 -3.61 -1.82 -5.21
C LEU A 116 -3.78 -0.74 -6.29
N ARG A 117 -3.49 -1.09 -7.54
CA ARG A 117 -3.87 -0.31 -8.71
C ARG A 117 -4.97 -1.03 -9.45
N PHE A 118 -6.04 -0.34 -9.74
CA PHE A 118 -7.11 -0.81 -10.61
C PHE A 118 -7.03 -0.08 -11.94
N GLY A 119 -7.15 -0.83 -13.03
CA GLY A 119 -7.43 -0.28 -14.36
C GLY A 119 -8.76 -0.84 -14.80
N VAL A 120 -9.70 0.04 -15.19
CA VAL A 120 -11.08 -0.35 -15.49
C VAL A 120 -11.50 0.27 -16.82
N ASP A 121 -12.06 -0.55 -17.70
CA ASP A 121 -12.73 -0.11 -18.93
C ASP A 121 -14.23 -0.23 -18.70
N VAL A 122 -14.94 0.88 -18.67
CA VAL A 122 -16.36 0.94 -18.29
C VAL A 122 -17.17 1.82 -19.24
N THR A 123 -18.45 1.52 -19.37
CA THR A 123 -19.44 2.45 -19.92
C THR A 123 -20.35 2.93 -18.80
N GLN A 124 -20.42 4.23 -18.60
CA GLN A 124 -21.40 4.82 -17.69
C GLN A 124 -22.79 4.77 -18.35
N LEU A 125 -23.72 4.03 -17.75
CA LEU A 125 -25.03 3.74 -18.36
C LEU A 125 -25.91 4.99 -18.42
N SER A 126 -25.85 5.87 -17.45
CA SER A 126 -26.61 7.13 -17.41
C SER A 126 -26.24 8.12 -18.51
N THR A 127 -25.00 8.07 -19.03
CA THR A 127 -24.50 8.99 -20.08
C THR A 127 -24.19 8.30 -21.40
N GLY A 128 -24.00 6.98 -21.39
CA GLY A 128 -23.50 6.20 -22.53
C GLY A 128 -22.01 6.38 -22.81
N GLN A 129 -21.29 7.10 -21.95
CA GLN A 129 -19.87 7.39 -22.13
C GLN A 129 -19.01 6.19 -21.71
N ARG A 130 -18.15 5.71 -22.61
CA ARG A 130 -17.13 4.71 -22.31
C ARG A 130 -15.81 5.40 -21.95
N THR A 131 -15.20 4.95 -20.86
CA THR A 131 -13.97 5.54 -20.30
C THR A 131 -13.03 4.45 -19.80
N GLN A 132 -11.75 4.62 -20.04
CA GLN A 132 -10.71 3.86 -19.36
C GLN A 132 -10.20 4.71 -18.21
N MET A 133 -10.25 4.18 -17.01
CA MET A 133 -9.82 4.87 -15.79
C MET A 133 -8.84 4.03 -15.01
N GLU A 134 -7.97 4.72 -14.31
CA GLU A 134 -7.00 4.11 -13.40
C GLU A 134 -7.09 4.77 -12.04
N GLU A 135 -6.99 3.95 -11.01
CA GLU A 135 -6.99 4.42 -9.63
C GLU A 135 -6.02 3.62 -8.76
N ILE A 136 -5.53 4.26 -7.72
CA ILE A 136 -4.79 3.62 -6.63
C ILE A 136 -5.71 3.56 -5.42
N ALA A 137 -5.94 2.36 -4.92
CA ALA A 137 -6.64 2.15 -3.68
C ALA A 137 -5.66 1.83 -2.55
N VAL A 138 -5.76 2.57 -1.45
CA VAL A 138 -4.95 2.37 -0.24
C VAL A 138 -5.83 1.82 0.85
N TYR A 139 -5.46 0.66 1.38
CA TYR A 139 -6.21 -0.06 2.40
C TYR A 139 -5.45 -0.05 3.73
N THR A 140 -6.09 0.44 4.79
CA THR A 140 -5.56 0.37 6.16
C THR A 140 -6.11 -0.86 6.87
N VAL A 141 -5.21 -1.64 7.46
CA VAL A 141 -5.53 -2.86 8.19
C VAL A 141 -5.37 -2.65 9.70
N ARG A 142 -6.37 -3.09 10.47
CA ARG A 142 -6.31 -3.14 11.94
C ARG A 142 -7.06 -4.37 12.43
N ASN A 143 -6.47 -5.10 13.38
CA ASN A 143 -7.05 -6.32 13.97
C ASN A 143 -7.51 -7.35 12.94
N GLY A 144 -6.73 -7.54 11.86
CA GLY A 144 -7.02 -8.51 10.82
C GLY A 144 -8.20 -8.16 9.90
N LYS A 145 -8.59 -6.89 9.85
CA LYS A 145 -9.64 -6.36 8.95
C LYS A 145 -9.20 -5.07 8.30
N VAL A 146 -9.75 -4.80 7.12
CA VAL A 146 -9.65 -3.50 6.45
C VAL A 146 -10.61 -2.54 7.17
N VAL A 147 -10.05 -1.49 7.75
CA VAL A 147 -10.81 -0.48 8.51
C VAL A 147 -10.99 0.83 7.75
N ARG A 148 -10.21 1.04 6.71
CA ARG A 148 -10.29 2.21 5.82
C ARG A 148 -9.80 1.84 4.44
N GLU A 149 -10.45 2.38 3.45
CA GLU A 149 -9.99 2.43 2.06
C GLU A 149 -10.00 3.88 1.59
N GLU A 150 -9.06 4.20 0.70
CA GLU A 150 -8.92 5.52 0.11
C GLU A 150 -8.57 5.37 -1.36
N PHE A 151 -9.40 5.96 -2.25
CA PHE A 151 -9.23 5.87 -3.69
C PHE A 151 -8.65 7.17 -4.25
N HIS A 152 -7.59 7.03 -5.03
CA HIS A 152 -6.90 8.11 -5.72
C HIS A 152 -6.95 7.85 -7.22
N PHE A 153 -7.64 8.69 -7.95
CA PHE A 153 -7.77 8.62 -9.40
C PHE A 153 -7.25 9.89 -10.05
N ALA A 154 -6.78 9.77 -11.31
CA ALA A 154 -6.37 10.93 -12.07
C ALA A 154 -7.59 11.81 -12.35
N LEU A 155 -7.47 13.09 -12.05
CA LEU A 155 -8.48 14.05 -12.49
C LEU A 155 -8.35 14.22 -14.02
N PRO A 156 -9.47 14.36 -14.74
CA PRO A 156 -9.42 14.75 -16.16
C PRO A 156 -8.63 16.05 -16.27
N GLY A 157 -7.63 16.06 -17.17
CA GLY A 157 -6.85 17.24 -17.48
C GLY A 157 -7.64 18.25 -18.29
#